data_9279d6a98e957f0c9c460049498fc61d
#
_entry.id   9279d6a98e957f0c9c460049498fc61d
#
_cell.length_a   1.000
_cell.length_b   1.000
_cell.length_c   1.000
_cell.angle_alpha   90.00
_cell.angle_beta   90.00
_cell.angle_gamma   90.00
#
_symmetry.space_group_name_H-M   'P 1'
#
loop_
_entity.id
_entity.type
_entity.pdbx_description
1 polymer ?
#
loop_
_entity_poly.entity_id
_entity_poly.type
_entity_poly.pdbx_seq_one_letter_code
_entity_poly.pdbx_strand_id
1 'polypeptide(L)'
;MRYLLIVLDGAGDTGKQTPLFLARKPWMDKLAETGVLGTLDIGYKKDVNSDVGYLTLLGCFDENTYPGRGYLEALAVFDEIRENDICIRGNFATLDKNGNVLDRRAGRDETGLERF
;
A
#
# COMPACT_ATOMS: atom_id res chain seq x y z
N MET A 1 -2.21 2.03 30.13
CA MET A 1 -1.10 2.13 29.17
C MET A 1 -1.68 2.49 27.82
N ARG A 2 -1.06 3.38 27.07
CA ARG A 2 -1.55 3.79 25.73
C ARG A 2 -0.47 3.47 24.70
N TYR A 3 -0.87 2.92 23.56
CA TYR A 3 0.01 2.59 22.44
C TYR A 3 -0.37 3.46 21.24
N LEU A 4 0.61 3.88 20.47
CA LEU A 4 0.44 4.61 19.22
C LEU A 4 1.26 3.91 18.13
N LEU A 5 0.60 3.46 17.08
CA LEU A 5 1.24 2.94 15.87
C LEU A 5 1.16 4.00 14.78
N ILE A 6 2.32 4.43 14.28
CA ILE A 6 2.41 5.36 13.14
C ILE A 6 3.02 4.60 11.98
N VAL A 7 2.31 4.49 10.88
CA VAL A 7 2.78 3.85 9.65
C VAL A 7 2.99 4.91 8.59
N LEU A 8 4.22 5.02 8.10
CA LEU A 8 4.57 5.90 6.98
C LEU A 8 4.53 5.07 5.70
N ASP A 9 3.36 4.99 5.08
CA ASP A 9 3.17 4.23 3.84
C ASP A 9 4.04 4.78 2.71
N GLY A 10 4.75 3.89 2.02
CA GLY A 10 5.65 4.25 0.93
C GLY A 10 6.97 4.89 1.34
N ALA A 11 7.28 5.01 2.64
CA ALA A 11 8.53 5.59 3.12
C ALA A 11 9.69 4.57 3.27
N GLY A 12 9.42 3.27 3.07
CA GLY A 12 10.46 2.25 3.09
C GLY A 12 11.43 2.43 1.93
N ASP A 13 12.71 2.41 2.25
CA ASP A 13 13.78 2.41 1.25
C ASP A 13 14.94 1.49 1.68
N THR A 14 15.78 1.12 0.73
CA THR A 14 16.96 0.28 0.96
C THR A 14 18.15 0.80 0.17
N GLY A 15 19.33 0.71 0.75
CA GLY A 15 20.57 1.10 0.10
C GLY A 15 21.21 2.35 0.70
N LYS A 16 22.21 2.89 -0.01
CA LYS A 16 22.94 4.08 0.39
C LYS A 16 22.40 5.32 -0.34
N GLN A 17 22.35 6.45 0.34
CA GLN A 17 21.89 7.74 -0.22
C GLN A 17 20.46 7.69 -0.78
N THR A 18 19.59 7.06 -0.05
CA THR A 18 18.15 6.98 -0.39
C THR A 18 17.44 8.31 -0.11
N PRO A 19 16.25 8.54 -0.69
CA PRO A 19 15.46 9.73 -0.39
C PRO A 19 15.20 9.92 1.12
N LEU A 20 14.88 8.85 1.83
CA LEU A 20 14.66 8.92 3.28
C LEU A 20 15.96 9.24 4.04
N PHE A 21 17.10 8.68 3.62
CA PHE A 21 18.41 8.99 4.20
C PHE A 21 18.76 10.47 4.03
N LEU A 22 18.52 11.04 2.84
CA LEU A 22 18.86 12.43 2.50
C LEU A 22 17.85 13.45 3.07
N ALA A 23 16.65 13.03 3.44
CA ALA A 23 15.60 13.91 3.94
C ALA A 23 15.97 14.54 5.29
N ARG A 24 15.60 15.81 5.47
CA ARG A 24 15.68 16.47 6.77
C ARG A 24 14.53 15.99 7.67
N LYS A 25 14.82 15.11 8.61
CA LYS A 25 13.83 14.44 9.47
C LYS A 25 14.22 14.42 10.96
N PRO A 26 14.48 15.59 11.59
CA PRO A 26 15.11 15.66 12.91
C PRO A 26 14.35 14.92 14.01
N TRP A 27 13.03 14.83 13.92
CA TRP A 27 12.22 14.13 14.92
C TRP A 27 12.29 12.60 14.74
N MET A 28 12.35 12.11 13.51
CA MET A 28 12.59 10.68 13.27
C MET A 28 13.98 10.28 13.71
N ASP A 29 14.98 11.10 13.40
CA ASP A 29 16.37 10.87 13.82
C ASP A 29 16.45 10.79 15.34
N LYS A 30 15.81 11.74 16.06
CA LYS A 30 15.77 11.72 17.52
C LYS A 30 15.07 10.49 18.09
N LEU A 31 13.97 10.05 17.48
CA LEU A 31 13.30 8.81 17.89
C LEU A 31 14.20 7.59 17.65
N ALA A 32 14.93 7.56 16.54
CA ALA A 32 15.87 6.50 16.23
C ALA A 32 17.04 6.42 17.22
N GLU A 33 17.55 7.58 17.66
CA GLU A 33 18.65 7.66 18.66
C GLU A 33 18.22 7.18 20.05
N THR A 34 16.98 7.37 20.43
CA THR A 34 16.47 7.10 21.80
C THR A 34 15.62 5.85 21.89
N GLY A 35 15.19 5.30 20.77
CA GLY A 35 14.33 4.15 20.67
C GLY A 35 15.07 2.86 20.32
N VAL A 36 14.30 1.85 19.98
CA VAL A 36 14.82 0.57 19.45
C VAL A 36 14.48 0.49 17.97
N LEU A 37 15.49 0.26 17.15
CA LEU A 37 15.36 0.09 15.72
C LEU A 37 15.41 -1.39 15.34
N GLY A 38 14.71 -1.73 14.29
CA GLY A 38 14.70 -3.08 13.73
C GLY A 38 14.20 -3.09 12.30
N THR A 39 14.30 -4.23 11.67
CA THR A 39 13.74 -4.52 10.35
C THR A 39 12.62 -5.54 10.52
N LEU A 40 11.54 -5.37 9.76
CA LEU A 40 10.47 -6.35 9.65
C LEU A 40 10.64 -7.10 8.33
N ASP A 41 10.88 -8.41 8.43
CA ASP A 41 10.79 -9.30 7.27
C ASP A 41 9.31 -9.66 7.04
N ILE A 42 8.80 -9.29 5.87
CA ILE A 42 7.41 -9.54 5.50
C ILE A 42 7.19 -11.00 5.10
N GLY A 43 8.27 -11.73 4.77
CA GLY A 43 8.19 -13.15 4.38
C GLY A 43 7.53 -13.41 3.03
N TYR A 44 7.07 -12.38 2.34
CA TYR A 44 6.36 -12.47 1.07
C TYR A 44 7.31 -12.20 -0.10
N LYS A 45 7.40 -13.17 -1.01
CA LYS A 45 8.40 -13.16 -2.11
C LYS A 45 7.97 -12.39 -3.36
N LYS A 46 6.73 -11.91 -3.41
CA LYS A 46 6.19 -11.12 -4.52
C LYS A 46 6.27 -9.63 -4.20
N ASP A 47 5.89 -8.78 -5.14
CA ASP A 47 5.82 -7.35 -4.90
C ASP A 47 4.90 -7.03 -3.72
N VAL A 48 5.46 -6.41 -2.70
CA VAL A 48 4.72 -6.06 -1.49
C VAL A 48 3.92 -4.79 -1.74
N ASN A 49 2.60 -4.94 -1.77
CA ASN A 49 1.65 -3.84 -1.77
C ASN A 49 1.29 -3.43 -0.33
N SER A 50 0.68 -2.26 -0.19
CA SER A 50 0.31 -1.71 1.12
C SER A 50 -0.58 -2.66 1.93
N ASP A 51 -1.49 -3.38 1.30
CA ASP A 51 -2.39 -4.34 1.95
C ASP A 51 -1.63 -5.49 2.61
N VAL A 52 -0.70 -6.12 1.89
CA VAL A 52 0.19 -7.16 2.47
C VAL A 52 1.03 -6.58 3.61
N GLY A 53 1.59 -5.38 3.40
CA GLY A 53 2.37 -4.68 4.42
C GLY A 53 1.57 -4.43 5.70
N TYR A 54 0.35 -3.90 5.59
CA TYR A 54 -0.52 -3.66 6.75
C TYR A 54 -0.96 -4.95 7.44
N LEU A 55 -1.37 -5.97 6.68
CA LEU A 55 -1.76 -7.25 7.26
C LEU A 55 -0.59 -7.91 8.01
N THR A 56 0.63 -7.81 7.47
CA THR A 56 1.83 -8.31 8.16
C THR A 56 2.12 -7.54 9.45
N LEU A 57 2.08 -6.20 9.41
CA LEU A 57 2.25 -5.35 10.59
C LEU A 57 1.25 -5.67 11.71
N LEU A 58 0.03 -6.03 11.33
CA LEU A 58 -1.03 -6.39 12.26
C LEU A 58 -1.01 -7.87 12.67
N GLY A 59 -0.09 -8.68 12.12
CA GLY A 59 0.01 -10.10 12.39
C GLY A 59 -1.11 -10.95 11.79
N CYS A 60 -1.80 -10.44 10.78
CA CYS A 60 -2.95 -11.07 10.15
C CYS A 60 -2.67 -11.62 8.74
N PHE A 61 -1.44 -11.49 8.24
CA PHE A 61 -1.12 -11.96 6.90
C PHE A 61 -0.81 -13.46 6.88
N ASP A 62 -1.48 -14.18 5.99
CA ASP A 62 -1.19 -15.57 5.64
C ASP A 62 -1.33 -15.74 4.12
N GLU A 63 -0.24 -16.13 3.44
CA GLU A 63 -0.21 -16.26 1.97
C GLU A 63 -1.23 -17.29 1.45
N ASN A 64 -1.55 -18.33 2.25
CA ASN A 64 -2.48 -19.38 1.83
C ASN A 64 -3.94 -18.93 1.86
N THR A 65 -4.27 -17.98 2.71
CA THR A 65 -5.64 -17.46 2.90
C THR A 65 -5.83 -16.06 2.37
N TYR A 66 -4.76 -15.41 1.88
CA TYR A 66 -4.84 -14.06 1.35
C TYR A 66 -5.68 -14.01 0.06
N PRO A 67 -6.85 -13.32 0.09
CA PRO A 67 -7.81 -13.35 -1.00
C PRO A 67 -7.47 -12.40 -2.16
N GLY A 68 -6.41 -11.62 -2.00
CA GLY A 68 -6.04 -10.57 -2.96
C GLY A 68 -6.64 -9.21 -2.64
N ARG A 69 -5.97 -8.17 -3.14
CA ARG A 69 -6.31 -6.77 -2.86
C ARG A 69 -7.70 -6.38 -3.34
N GLY A 70 -8.15 -6.90 -4.51
CA GLY A 70 -9.48 -6.61 -5.03
C GLY A 70 -10.58 -6.99 -4.06
N TYR A 71 -10.47 -8.16 -3.44
CA TYR A 71 -11.43 -8.64 -2.46
C TYR A 71 -11.42 -7.78 -1.17
N LEU A 72 -10.23 -7.44 -0.67
CA LEU A 72 -10.10 -6.60 0.54
C LEU A 72 -10.69 -5.19 0.34
N GLU A 73 -10.46 -4.58 -0.83
CA GLU A 73 -11.05 -3.28 -1.16
C GLU A 73 -12.57 -3.39 -1.36
N ALA A 74 -13.05 -4.49 -1.95
CA ALA A 74 -14.48 -4.74 -2.11
C ALA A 74 -15.20 -4.87 -0.76
N LEU A 75 -14.60 -5.55 0.22
CA LEU A 75 -15.14 -5.64 1.59
C LEU A 75 -15.33 -4.29 2.28
N ALA A 76 -14.55 -3.28 1.89
CA ALA A 76 -14.67 -1.94 2.45
C ALA A 76 -15.76 -1.08 1.79
N VAL A 77 -16.26 -1.48 0.61
CA VAL A 77 -17.16 -0.67 -0.22
C VAL A 77 -18.53 -1.31 -0.36
N PHE A 78 -18.61 -2.64 -0.37
CA PHE A 78 -19.86 -3.38 -0.57
C PHE A 78 -20.32 -4.01 0.74
N ASP A 79 -21.64 -3.91 1.00
CA ASP A 79 -22.25 -4.53 2.19
C ASP A 79 -22.29 -6.06 2.10
N GLU A 80 -22.29 -6.62 0.88
CA GLU A 80 -22.34 -8.04 0.63
C GLU A 80 -21.45 -8.45 -0.55
N ILE A 81 -20.60 -9.45 -0.34
CA ILE A 81 -19.84 -10.14 -1.41
C ILE A 81 -20.24 -11.60 -1.37
N ARG A 82 -20.68 -12.14 -2.51
CA ARG A 82 -21.12 -13.53 -2.64
C ARG A 82 -19.92 -14.45 -2.77
N GLU A 83 -20.08 -15.71 -2.40
CA GLU A 83 -19.02 -16.73 -2.40
C GLU A 83 -18.30 -16.92 -3.75
N ASN A 84 -19.00 -16.69 -4.86
CA ASN A 84 -18.46 -16.86 -6.21
C ASN A 84 -18.13 -15.53 -6.92
N ASP A 85 -18.18 -14.40 -6.23
CA ASP A 85 -17.86 -13.11 -6.82
C ASP A 85 -16.35 -12.98 -7.04
N ILE A 86 -15.97 -12.50 -8.22
CA ILE A 86 -14.58 -12.17 -8.54
C ILE A 86 -14.38 -10.67 -8.37
N CYS A 87 -13.65 -10.29 -7.35
CA CYS A 87 -13.36 -8.89 -7.04
C CYS A 87 -12.07 -8.44 -7.73
N ILE A 88 -12.19 -7.51 -8.67
CA ILE A 88 -11.06 -6.95 -9.42
C ILE A 88 -10.90 -5.47 -9.07
N ARG A 89 -9.67 -5.10 -8.68
CA ARG A 89 -9.30 -3.71 -8.54
C ARG A 89 -8.87 -3.13 -9.87
N GLY A 90 -9.55 -2.07 -10.30
CA GLY A 90 -9.19 -1.29 -11.49
C GLY A 90 -8.64 0.09 -11.16
N ASN A 91 -7.92 0.68 -12.10
CA ASN A 91 -7.56 2.10 -12.10
C ASN A 91 -7.83 2.68 -13.49
N PHE A 92 -8.24 3.94 -13.53
CA PHE A 92 -8.25 4.69 -14.77
C PHE A 92 -6.81 5.12 -15.13
N ALA A 93 -6.51 5.07 -16.42
CA ALA A 93 -5.21 5.47 -16.95
C ALA A 93 -5.38 6.40 -18.15
N THR A 94 -4.45 7.31 -18.33
CA THR A 94 -4.36 8.12 -19.55
C THR A 94 -3.55 7.37 -20.59
N LEU A 95 -4.09 7.25 -21.78
CA LEU A 95 -3.44 6.61 -22.92
C LEU A 95 -3.09 7.63 -24.00
N ASP A 96 -2.04 7.36 -24.77
CA ASP A 96 -1.78 8.06 -26.02
C ASP A 96 -2.67 7.52 -27.17
N LYS A 97 -2.57 8.13 -28.35
CA LYS A 97 -3.32 7.72 -29.55
C LYS A 97 -2.98 6.30 -30.04
N ASN A 98 -1.89 5.71 -29.58
CA ASN A 98 -1.44 4.37 -29.95
C ASN A 98 -1.79 3.33 -28.88
N GLY A 99 -2.45 3.74 -27.77
CA GLY A 99 -2.82 2.87 -26.67
C GLY A 99 -1.71 2.67 -25.60
N ASN A 100 -0.61 3.42 -25.67
CA ASN A 100 0.42 3.36 -24.64
C ASN A 100 -0.02 4.14 -23.39
N VAL A 101 0.26 3.60 -22.22
CA VAL A 101 -0.05 4.25 -20.95
C VAL A 101 0.88 5.44 -20.72
N LEU A 102 0.33 6.64 -20.71
CA LEU A 102 1.03 7.89 -20.36
C LEU A 102 1.04 8.12 -18.85
N ASP A 103 -0.10 7.91 -18.21
CA ASP A 103 -0.24 8.00 -16.77
C ASP A 103 -1.17 6.89 -16.28
N ARG A 104 -0.63 5.99 -15.47
CA ARG A 104 -1.34 4.85 -14.89
C ARG A 104 -2.43 5.23 -13.87
N ARG A 105 -2.54 6.50 -13.50
CA ARG A 105 -3.51 7.01 -12.54
C ARG A 105 -4.37 8.16 -13.08
N ALA A 106 -4.32 8.42 -14.40
CA ALA A 106 -5.06 9.49 -15.08
C ALA A 106 -4.96 10.85 -14.36
N GLY A 107 -3.75 11.22 -13.89
CA GLY A 107 -3.53 12.46 -13.13
C GLY A 107 -4.22 12.50 -11.76
N ARG A 108 -4.85 11.40 -11.33
CA ARG A 108 -5.78 11.33 -10.19
C ARG A 108 -6.99 12.26 -10.35
N ASP A 109 -7.37 12.51 -11.60
CA ASP A 109 -8.59 13.24 -11.93
C ASP A 109 -9.78 12.29 -11.82
N GLU A 110 -10.74 12.63 -10.98
CA GLU A 110 -11.97 11.87 -10.73
C GLU A 110 -13.18 12.48 -11.43
N THR A 111 -12.97 13.53 -12.22
CA THR A 111 -14.04 14.23 -12.92
C THR A 111 -14.77 13.30 -13.90
N GLY A 112 -16.06 13.14 -13.73
CA GLY A 112 -16.91 12.31 -14.60
C GLY A 112 -16.89 10.82 -14.29
N LEU A 113 -16.22 10.38 -13.19
CA LEU A 113 -16.20 8.99 -12.75
C LEU A 113 -17.46 8.58 -11.98
N GLU A 114 -18.33 9.53 -11.62
CA GLU A 114 -19.57 9.28 -10.86
C GLU A 114 -20.56 8.37 -11.61
N ARG A 115 -20.28 8.08 -12.88
CA ARG A 115 -21.11 7.23 -13.76
C ARG A 115 -20.69 5.78 -13.82
N PHE A 116 -19.55 5.46 -13.20
CA PHE A 116 -18.97 4.12 -13.16
C PHE A 116 -18.99 3.56 -11.74
#